data_a7f14c60d14185b1c990c831c0433f1d
#
_entry.id   a7f14c60d14185b1c990c831c0433f1d
#
_cell.length_a   1.000
_cell.length_b   1.000
_cell.length_c   1.000
_cell.angle_alpha   90.00
_cell.angle_beta   90.00
_cell.angle_gamma   90.00
#
_symmetry.space_group_name_H-M   'P 1'
#
loop_
_entity.id
_entity.type
_entity.pdbx_description
1 polymer ?
#
loop_
_entity_poly.entity_id
_entity_poly.type
_entity_poly.pdbx_seq_one_letter_code
_entity_poly.pdbx_strand_id
1 'polypeptide(L)'
;MIAGVTHLTMEADLDHGSALAEPWGFTPVFRDEVVLEAGFEGIDDGDAPLPLSLLAGPGGLRLEVVRHRRTSGRPSAYGALFRSPPPDGGANPEPEAGEPVVRDLLRRAGPLADPVRRRLPAVGGLAWYDAASTDGGLAGILCAVPDVAQEAAFWEEFAGASWQERGPDAACGTIPSPRSRGECAFVIARGEDAPGHAMNDVGFPSMGVFSTSIAADRDRAVAAGATPLAEPIVTDVGGRRLAMALIRTRGGAPVELLSVARNRTRRMG
;
A
#
# COMPACT_ATOMS: atom_id res chain seq x y z
N MET A 1 0.49 14.47 12.62
CA MET A 1 1.80 13.73 12.56
C MET A 1 1.51 12.33 12.06
N ILE A 2 2.23 11.90 11.05
CA ILE A 2 2.14 10.52 10.54
C ILE A 2 2.69 9.57 11.61
N ALA A 3 1.91 8.54 11.96
CA ALA A 3 2.36 7.48 12.84
C ALA A 3 2.95 6.29 12.06
N GLY A 4 2.72 6.24 10.76
CA GLY A 4 3.33 5.30 9.84
C GLY A 4 2.35 4.44 9.06
N VAL A 5 2.90 3.53 8.25
CA VAL A 5 2.16 2.62 7.38
C VAL A 5 1.41 1.56 8.21
N THR A 6 0.17 1.29 7.83
CA THR A 6 -0.70 0.32 8.51
C THR A 6 -1.05 -0.90 7.68
N HIS A 7 -1.25 -0.71 6.37
CA HIS A 7 -1.63 -1.77 5.44
C HIS A 7 -1.23 -1.45 4.01
N LEU A 8 -1.25 -2.48 3.19
CA LEU A 8 -1.20 -2.40 1.74
C LEU A 8 -2.56 -2.87 1.21
N THR A 9 -3.19 -2.10 0.33
CA THR A 9 -4.47 -2.44 -0.28
C THR A 9 -4.25 -3.35 -1.47
N MET A 10 -5.09 -4.37 -1.62
CA MET A 10 -5.09 -5.35 -2.71
C MET A 10 -6.45 -5.35 -3.40
N GLU A 11 -6.48 -5.09 -4.70
CA GLU A 11 -7.69 -5.17 -5.52
C GLU A 11 -7.97 -6.62 -5.90
N ALA A 12 -8.99 -7.23 -5.30
CA ALA A 12 -9.39 -8.61 -5.56
C ALA A 12 -10.81 -8.89 -5.08
N ASP A 13 -11.40 -9.99 -5.56
CA ASP A 13 -12.53 -10.61 -4.87
C ASP A 13 -12.14 -10.99 -3.44
N LEU A 14 -13.02 -10.73 -2.45
CA LEU A 14 -12.67 -10.86 -1.03
C LEU A 14 -12.28 -12.28 -0.62
N ASP A 15 -12.99 -13.29 -1.13
CA ASP A 15 -12.69 -14.69 -0.81
C ASP A 15 -11.41 -15.11 -1.49
N HIS A 16 -11.23 -14.70 -2.73
CA HIS A 16 -10.04 -14.99 -3.50
C HIS A 16 -8.79 -14.33 -2.92
N GLY A 17 -8.86 -13.03 -2.59
CA GLY A 17 -7.76 -12.32 -1.95
C GLY A 17 -7.39 -12.86 -0.56
N SER A 18 -8.39 -13.28 0.22
CA SER A 18 -8.17 -13.92 1.52
C SER A 18 -7.49 -15.28 1.35
N ALA A 19 -7.97 -16.14 0.42
CA ALA A 19 -7.37 -17.43 0.13
C ALA A 19 -5.94 -17.30 -0.41
N LEU A 20 -5.66 -16.27 -1.23
CA LEU A 20 -4.33 -15.97 -1.71
C LEU A 20 -3.37 -15.60 -0.58
N ALA A 21 -3.83 -14.87 0.43
CA ALA A 21 -3.00 -14.39 1.54
C ALA A 21 -2.83 -15.41 2.68
N GLU A 22 -3.71 -16.41 2.79
CA GLU A 22 -3.69 -17.44 3.82
C GLU A 22 -2.34 -18.18 3.96
N PRO A 23 -1.68 -18.63 2.86
CA PRO A 23 -0.39 -19.32 2.92
C PRO A 23 0.73 -18.52 3.58
N TRP A 24 0.63 -17.19 3.62
CA TRP A 24 1.55 -16.32 4.34
C TRP A 24 1.11 -16.01 5.77
N GLY A 25 0.12 -16.74 6.28
CA GLY A 25 -0.37 -16.61 7.65
C GLY A 25 -1.30 -15.42 7.88
N PHE A 26 -1.88 -14.85 6.81
CA PHE A 26 -2.89 -13.81 6.95
C PHE A 26 -4.24 -14.41 7.29
N THR A 27 -4.92 -13.78 8.25
CA THR A 27 -6.28 -14.17 8.68
C THR A 27 -7.18 -12.95 8.70
N PRO A 28 -8.48 -13.09 8.35
CA PRO A 28 -9.42 -11.99 8.41
C PRO A 28 -9.58 -11.42 9.83
N VAL A 29 -9.49 -10.11 9.94
CA VAL A 29 -9.81 -9.35 11.17
C VAL A 29 -11.28 -8.96 11.17
N PHE A 30 -11.75 -8.45 10.02
CA PHE A 30 -13.16 -8.16 9.76
C PHE A 30 -13.41 -8.13 8.26
N ARG A 31 -14.69 -8.26 7.90
CA ARG A 31 -15.22 -7.94 6.57
C ARG A 31 -16.31 -6.89 6.75
N ASP A 32 -16.43 -6.00 5.78
CA ASP A 32 -17.40 -4.90 5.81
C ASP A 32 -17.81 -4.52 4.39
N GLU A 33 -18.88 -3.72 4.29
CA GLU A 33 -19.30 -3.01 3.10
C GLU A 33 -19.34 -1.53 3.43
N VAL A 34 -18.38 -0.78 2.91
CA VAL A 34 -18.22 0.64 3.21
C VAL A 34 -18.89 1.48 2.14
N VAL A 35 -19.75 2.39 2.55
CA VAL A 35 -20.31 3.40 1.64
C VAL A 35 -19.41 4.62 1.68
N LEU A 36 -18.73 4.89 0.56
CA LEU A 36 -17.93 6.08 0.36
C LEU A 36 -18.77 7.16 -0.33
N GLU A 37 -18.45 8.42 -0.09
CA GLU A 37 -19.05 9.51 -0.85
C GLU A 37 -18.70 9.38 -2.34
N ALA A 38 -19.67 9.66 -3.21
CA ALA A 38 -19.47 9.55 -4.66
C ALA A 38 -18.23 10.33 -5.11
N GLY A 39 -17.35 9.66 -5.85
CA GLY A 39 -16.11 10.23 -6.37
C GLY A 39 -14.98 10.38 -5.35
N PHE A 40 -15.13 9.90 -4.11
CA PHE A 40 -14.07 10.00 -3.08
C PHE A 40 -12.76 9.36 -3.56
N GLU A 41 -12.81 8.20 -4.18
CA GLU A 41 -11.63 7.52 -4.75
C GLU A 41 -11.25 8.02 -6.15
N GLY A 42 -11.96 9.02 -6.68
CA GLY A 42 -11.78 9.47 -8.05
C GLY A 42 -12.30 8.45 -9.09
N ILE A 43 -13.10 7.50 -8.64
CA ILE A 43 -13.70 6.43 -9.44
C ILE A 43 -15.22 6.65 -9.47
N ASP A 44 -15.84 6.52 -10.64
CA ASP A 44 -17.28 6.58 -10.79
C ASP A 44 -17.90 5.18 -10.58
N ASP A 45 -17.88 4.72 -9.36
CA ASP A 45 -18.53 3.46 -8.94
C ASP A 45 -19.96 3.68 -8.40
N GLY A 46 -20.42 4.94 -8.39
CA GLY A 46 -21.70 5.36 -7.84
C GLY A 46 -21.75 5.21 -6.31
N ASP A 47 -22.99 5.24 -5.74
CA ASP A 47 -23.22 5.09 -4.30
C ASP A 47 -23.22 3.62 -3.83
N ALA A 48 -22.58 2.73 -4.56
CA ALA A 48 -22.57 1.32 -4.18
C ALA A 48 -21.59 1.06 -3.04
N PRO A 49 -21.97 0.19 -2.10
CA PRO A 49 -21.04 -0.25 -1.08
C PRO A 49 -19.79 -0.87 -1.68
N LEU A 50 -18.63 -0.49 -1.15
CA LEU A 50 -17.33 -1.07 -1.46
C LEU A 50 -17.09 -2.25 -0.50
N PRO A 51 -17.12 -3.49 -0.98
CA PRO A 51 -16.77 -4.65 -0.17
C PRO A 51 -15.28 -4.60 0.18
N LEU A 52 -14.95 -4.78 1.46
CA LEU A 52 -13.58 -4.86 1.92
C LEU A 52 -13.37 -5.92 3.01
N SER A 53 -12.15 -6.43 3.11
CA SER A 53 -11.71 -7.33 4.16
C SER A 53 -10.33 -6.89 4.65
N LEU A 54 -10.18 -6.67 5.94
CA LEU A 54 -8.87 -6.40 6.53
C LEU A 54 -8.27 -7.71 7.07
N LEU A 55 -7.07 -8.04 6.61
CA LEU A 55 -6.34 -9.23 7.00
C LEU A 55 -5.15 -8.85 7.88
N ALA A 56 -4.94 -9.60 8.96
CA ALA A 56 -3.75 -9.49 9.81
C ALA A 56 -2.84 -10.68 9.57
N GLY A 57 -1.55 -10.42 9.44
CA GLY A 57 -0.52 -11.42 9.26
C GLY A 57 0.65 -11.26 10.22
N PRO A 58 1.61 -12.19 10.17
CA PRO A 58 2.86 -12.06 10.89
C PRO A 58 3.60 -10.77 10.54
N GLY A 59 4.33 -10.19 11.50
CA GLY A 59 5.11 -8.97 11.28
C GLY A 59 4.32 -7.67 11.43
N GLY A 60 2.98 -7.72 11.57
CA GLY A 60 2.15 -6.58 11.95
C GLY A 60 1.62 -5.73 10.79
N LEU A 61 2.26 -5.70 9.63
CA LEU A 61 1.71 -5.03 8.44
C LEU A 61 0.50 -5.83 7.94
N ARG A 62 -0.57 -5.13 7.58
CA ARG A 62 -1.83 -5.74 7.17
C ARG A 62 -1.99 -5.72 5.66
N LEU A 63 -2.88 -6.59 5.16
CA LEU A 63 -3.47 -6.47 3.83
C LEU A 63 -4.92 -6.03 3.97
N GLU A 64 -5.32 -5.06 3.18
CA GLU A 64 -6.72 -4.73 2.98
C GLU A 64 -7.10 -5.25 1.59
N VAL A 65 -8.09 -6.12 1.52
CA VAL A 65 -8.64 -6.61 0.25
C VAL A 65 -9.89 -5.79 -0.05
N VAL A 66 -9.90 -5.15 -1.21
CA VAL A 66 -11.06 -4.37 -1.68
C VAL A 66 -11.49 -4.88 -3.05
N ARG A 67 -12.78 -4.73 -3.36
CA ARG A 67 -13.31 -5.06 -4.67
C ARG A 67 -14.12 -3.90 -5.24
N HIS A 68 -13.53 -3.21 -6.20
CA HIS A 68 -14.27 -2.23 -7.00
C HIS A 68 -15.17 -2.93 -8.03
N ARG A 69 -16.27 -2.29 -8.39
CA ARG A 69 -17.16 -2.79 -9.46
C ARG A 69 -16.47 -2.86 -10.80
N ARG A 70 -15.54 -1.95 -11.04
CA ARG A 70 -14.74 -1.86 -12.26
C ARG A 70 -13.29 -1.65 -11.89
N THR A 71 -12.43 -2.50 -12.40
CA THR A 71 -10.99 -2.27 -12.35
C THR A 71 -10.55 -1.47 -13.57
N SER A 72 -9.51 -0.68 -13.43
CA SER A 72 -8.92 0.09 -14.54
C SER A 72 -8.25 -0.81 -15.59
N GLY A 73 -7.87 -2.01 -15.20
CA GLY A 73 -7.04 -2.93 -15.99
C GLY A 73 -5.57 -2.54 -16.05
N ARG A 74 -5.18 -1.40 -15.45
CA ARG A 74 -3.78 -0.94 -15.40
C ARG A 74 -3.07 -1.53 -14.18
N PRO A 75 -1.75 -1.81 -14.28
CA PRO A 75 -0.97 -2.21 -13.11
C PRO A 75 -0.87 -1.07 -12.10
N SER A 76 -0.90 -1.41 -10.83
CA SER A 76 -0.76 -0.47 -9.72
C SER A 76 0.68 -0.01 -9.52
N ALA A 77 0.87 1.12 -8.79
CA ALA A 77 2.18 1.63 -8.40
C ALA A 77 2.87 0.76 -7.35
N TYR A 78 2.10 0.06 -6.52
CA TYR A 78 2.66 -0.70 -5.41
C TYR A 78 2.83 -2.18 -5.73
N GLY A 79 3.77 -2.80 -5.02
CA GLY A 79 4.00 -4.23 -4.97
C GLY A 79 4.26 -4.69 -3.54
N ALA A 80 4.00 -5.96 -3.27
CA ALA A 80 4.22 -6.57 -1.98
C ALA A 80 5.59 -7.25 -1.89
N LEU A 81 6.25 -7.10 -0.74
CA LEU A 81 7.46 -7.85 -0.40
C LEU A 81 7.08 -8.90 0.65
N PHE A 82 6.97 -10.16 0.26
CA PHE A 82 6.62 -11.26 1.16
C PHE A 82 7.85 -11.97 1.69
N ARG A 83 7.77 -12.48 2.93
CA ARG A 83 8.86 -13.20 3.59
C ARG A 83 9.11 -14.60 3.05
N SER A 84 8.12 -15.22 2.39
CA SER A 84 8.26 -16.57 1.83
C SER A 84 7.56 -16.68 0.48
N PRO A 85 7.98 -17.62 -0.39
CA PRO A 85 7.31 -17.86 -1.65
C PRO A 85 5.89 -18.42 -1.44
N PRO A 86 4.99 -18.26 -2.43
CA PRO A 86 3.69 -18.92 -2.40
C PRO A 86 3.86 -20.44 -2.47
N PRO A 87 3.02 -21.23 -1.78
CA PRO A 87 3.13 -22.67 -1.77
C PRO A 87 2.94 -23.31 -3.17
N ASP A 88 2.21 -22.66 -4.05
CA ASP A 88 1.82 -23.18 -5.37
C ASP A 88 2.85 -22.89 -6.48
N GLY A 89 3.96 -22.28 -6.12
CA GLY A 89 5.05 -22.05 -7.08
C GLY A 89 4.79 -21.07 -8.22
N GLY A 90 3.71 -20.27 -8.24
CA GLY A 90 3.30 -19.31 -9.26
C GLY A 90 4.26 -19.07 -10.44
N ALA A 91 3.77 -18.75 -11.62
CA ALA A 91 4.62 -18.54 -12.80
C ALA A 91 5.61 -17.38 -12.59
N ASN A 92 6.86 -17.58 -12.99
CA ASN A 92 7.80 -16.49 -13.08
C ASN A 92 7.40 -15.59 -14.25
N PRO A 93 7.19 -14.28 -14.05
CA PRO A 93 7.03 -13.35 -15.16
C PRO A 93 8.34 -13.28 -15.97
N GLU A 94 8.23 -12.89 -17.22
CA GLU A 94 9.44 -12.54 -17.99
C GLU A 94 10.18 -11.40 -17.29
N PRO A 95 11.54 -11.45 -17.25
CA PRO A 95 12.35 -10.40 -16.63
C PRO A 95 12.07 -9.04 -17.29
N GLU A 96 11.85 -8.02 -16.47
CA GLU A 96 11.77 -6.63 -16.94
C GLU A 96 13.12 -5.93 -16.83
N ALA A 97 13.34 -4.87 -17.61
CA ALA A 97 14.62 -4.18 -17.73
C ALA A 97 15.24 -3.71 -16.40
N GLY A 98 14.40 -3.28 -15.44
CA GLY A 98 14.83 -2.82 -14.11
C GLY A 98 14.97 -3.94 -13.05
N GLU A 99 14.54 -5.15 -13.36
CA GLU A 99 14.47 -6.25 -12.37
C GLU A 99 15.81 -6.61 -11.73
N PRO A 100 16.94 -6.71 -12.47
CA PRO A 100 18.23 -7.01 -11.86
C PRO A 100 18.67 -6.00 -10.81
N VAL A 101 18.40 -4.71 -11.04
CA VAL A 101 18.73 -3.62 -10.11
C VAL A 101 17.95 -3.74 -8.83
N VAL A 102 16.64 -3.95 -8.93
CA VAL A 102 15.74 -4.11 -7.77
C VAL A 102 16.10 -5.38 -7.00
N ARG A 103 16.37 -6.49 -7.67
CA ARG A 103 16.75 -7.75 -7.04
C ARG A 103 18.05 -7.61 -6.23
N ASP A 104 19.06 -6.98 -6.82
CA ASP A 104 20.33 -6.76 -6.17
C ASP A 104 20.21 -5.82 -4.96
N LEU A 105 19.41 -4.76 -5.08
CA LEU A 105 19.10 -3.84 -3.99
C LEU A 105 18.37 -4.54 -2.83
N LEU A 106 17.34 -5.34 -3.14
CA LEU A 106 16.60 -6.11 -2.13
C LEU A 106 17.51 -7.08 -1.36
N ARG A 107 18.49 -7.68 -2.05
CA ARG A 107 19.46 -8.58 -1.42
C ARG A 107 20.48 -7.86 -0.54
N ARG A 108 21.00 -6.70 -0.98
CA ARG A 108 22.04 -5.97 -0.24
C ARG A 108 21.51 -5.16 0.93
N ALA A 109 20.46 -4.41 0.72
CA ALA A 109 19.94 -3.45 1.68
C ALA A 109 18.47 -3.69 2.07
N GLY A 110 17.81 -4.63 1.39
CA GLY A 110 16.40 -4.92 1.57
C GLY A 110 16.13 -6.04 2.57
N PRO A 111 14.85 -6.35 2.77
CA PRO A 111 14.39 -7.33 3.74
C PRO A 111 14.43 -8.78 3.23
N LEU A 112 14.86 -9.01 1.99
CA LEU A 112 14.81 -10.33 1.34
C LEU A 112 16.23 -10.85 1.08
N ALA A 113 16.55 -12.01 1.62
CA ALA A 113 17.88 -12.63 1.46
C ALA A 113 18.07 -13.26 0.07
N ASP A 114 17.02 -13.86 -0.47
CA ASP A 114 16.99 -14.43 -1.82
C ASP A 114 15.73 -13.98 -2.57
N PRO A 115 15.73 -12.72 -3.09
CA PRO A 115 14.55 -12.11 -3.70
C PRO A 115 14.20 -12.74 -5.05
N VAL A 116 12.97 -13.24 -5.16
CA VAL A 116 12.38 -13.79 -6.38
C VAL A 116 11.11 -13.00 -6.72
N ARG A 117 11.03 -12.50 -7.94
CA ARG A 117 9.86 -11.77 -8.45
C ARG A 117 8.84 -12.74 -9.02
N ARG A 118 7.57 -12.51 -8.70
CA ARG A 118 6.45 -13.25 -9.28
C ARG A 118 5.25 -12.35 -9.54
N ARG A 119 4.49 -12.70 -10.57
CA ARG A 119 3.15 -12.14 -10.76
C ARG A 119 2.17 -12.99 -9.95
N LEU A 120 1.26 -12.32 -9.25
CA LEU A 120 0.10 -12.92 -8.59
C LEU A 120 -1.05 -12.98 -9.62
N PRO A 121 -1.31 -14.10 -10.29
CA PRO A 121 -2.26 -14.15 -11.42
C PRO A 121 -3.66 -13.70 -11.01
N ALA A 122 -4.02 -14.03 -9.80
CA ALA A 122 -5.33 -13.77 -9.22
C ALA A 122 -5.66 -12.30 -8.99
N VAL A 123 -4.66 -11.47 -8.77
CA VAL A 123 -4.83 -10.03 -8.51
C VAL A 123 -4.11 -9.18 -9.57
N GLY A 124 -3.40 -9.82 -10.51
CA GLY A 124 -2.64 -9.12 -11.55
C GLY A 124 -1.44 -8.32 -11.04
N GLY A 125 -1.21 -8.31 -9.72
CA GLY A 125 -0.15 -7.57 -9.06
C GLY A 125 1.21 -8.25 -9.13
N LEU A 126 2.28 -7.48 -8.91
CA LEU A 126 3.64 -7.99 -8.79
C LEU A 126 4.02 -8.08 -7.31
N ALA A 127 4.73 -9.16 -6.98
CA ALA A 127 5.28 -9.36 -5.66
C ALA A 127 6.71 -9.88 -5.73
N TRP A 128 7.48 -9.57 -4.70
CA TRP A 128 8.78 -10.14 -4.44
C TRP A 128 8.71 -11.04 -3.22
N TYR A 129 9.41 -12.15 -3.25
CA TYR A 129 9.44 -13.16 -2.21
C TYR A 129 10.86 -13.44 -1.79
N ASP A 130 11.05 -13.78 -0.52
CA ASP A 130 12.30 -14.34 -0.05
C ASP A 130 12.26 -15.87 -0.22
N ALA A 131 12.97 -16.39 -1.20
CA ALA A 131 13.03 -17.83 -1.44
C ALA A 131 13.79 -18.60 -0.35
N ALA A 132 14.61 -17.90 0.45
CA ALA A 132 15.37 -18.48 1.54
C ALA A 132 14.58 -18.55 2.88
N SER A 133 13.43 -17.88 2.96
CA SER A 133 12.64 -17.79 4.19
C SER A 133 11.39 -18.66 4.14
N THR A 134 11.02 -19.19 5.30
CA THR A 134 9.74 -19.87 5.55
C THR A 134 8.81 -19.04 6.43
N ASP A 135 9.24 -17.85 6.85
CA ASP A 135 8.44 -16.95 7.67
C ASP A 135 7.30 -16.35 6.85
N GLY A 136 6.10 -16.34 7.42
CA GLY A 136 4.94 -15.72 6.76
C GLY A 136 4.94 -14.19 6.86
N GLY A 137 3.97 -13.56 6.20
CA GLY A 137 3.66 -12.14 6.28
C GLY A 137 4.41 -11.26 5.28
N LEU A 138 4.14 -9.95 5.39
CA LEU A 138 4.80 -8.93 4.59
C LEU A 138 6.12 -8.50 5.24
N ALA A 139 7.19 -8.52 4.46
CA ALA A 139 8.49 -7.94 4.81
C ALA A 139 8.50 -6.43 4.59
N GLY A 140 7.74 -5.95 3.59
CA GLY A 140 7.72 -4.54 3.22
C GLY A 140 6.85 -4.25 2.01
N ILE A 141 7.02 -3.04 1.47
CA ILE A 141 6.29 -2.50 0.33
C ILE A 141 7.29 -2.02 -0.72
N LEU A 142 6.98 -2.27 -1.99
CA LEU A 142 7.66 -1.68 -3.13
C LEU A 142 6.74 -0.62 -3.76
N CYS A 143 7.30 0.50 -4.18
CA CYS A 143 6.62 1.55 -4.95
C CYS A 143 7.37 1.79 -6.26
N ALA A 144 6.69 1.59 -7.39
CA ALA A 144 7.25 1.83 -8.72
C ALA A 144 6.80 3.19 -9.25
N VAL A 145 7.75 4.08 -9.52
CA VAL A 145 7.51 5.48 -9.93
C VAL A 145 8.52 5.95 -10.97
N PRO A 146 8.20 6.94 -11.80
CA PRO A 146 9.13 7.45 -12.82
C PRO A 146 10.39 8.09 -12.25
N ASP A 147 10.26 8.83 -11.14
CA ASP A 147 11.35 9.57 -10.49
C ASP A 147 11.58 9.10 -9.05
N VAL A 148 12.55 8.19 -8.90
CA VAL A 148 12.94 7.61 -7.61
C VAL A 148 13.44 8.68 -6.63
N ALA A 149 14.22 9.65 -7.09
CA ALA A 149 14.80 10.66 -6.22
C ALA A 149 13.74 11.60 -5.65
N GLN A 150 12.77 11.97 -6.49
CA GLN A 150 11.66 12.84 -6.10
C GLN A 150 10.71 12.15 -5.13
N GLU A 151 10.38 10.88 -5.40
CA GLU A 151 9.52 10.10 -4.53
C GLU A 151 10.17 9.80 -3.17
N ALA A 152 11.48 9.46 -3.17
CA ALA A 152 12.22 9.24 -1.94
C ALA A 152 12.25 10.51 -1.06
N ALA A 153 12.46 11.68 -1.65
CA ALA A 153 12.42 12.95 -0.92
C ALA A 153 11.02 13.24 -0.35
N PHE A 154 9.97 12.94 -1.10
CA PHE A 154 8.59 13.07 -0.62
C PHE A 154 8.35 12.22 0.64
N TRP A 155 8.71 10.94 0.64
CA TRP A 155 8.48 10.05 1.77
C TRP A 155 9.35 10.39 2.99
N GLU A 156 10.57 10.90 2.77
CA GLU A 156 11.45 11.41 3.82
C GLU A 156 10.81 12.61 4.53
N GLU A 157 10.34 13.61 3.78
CA GLU A 157 9.71 14.81 4.30
C GLU A 157 8.32 14.54 4.92
N PHE A 158 7.48 13.78 4.21
CA PHE A 158 6.10 13.53 4.60
C PHE A 158 5.96 12.57 5.77
N ALA A 159 6.65 11.41 5.72
CA ALA A 159 6.44 10.31 6.64
C ALA A 159 7.67 9.91 7.45
N GLY A 160 8.81 10.58 7.26
CA GLY A 160 10.04 10.29 7.98
C GLY A 160 10.71 8.99 7.54
N ALA A 161 10.58 8.62 6.27
CA ALA A 161 11.32 7.49 5.71
C ALA A 161 12.83 7.72 5.83
N SER A 162 13.58 6.64 6.04
CA SER A 162 15.04 6.66 6.09
C SER A 162 15.61 5.69 5.06
N TRP A 163 16.66 6.10 4.34
CA TRP A 163 17.21 5.35 3.22
C TRP A 163 18.58 4.78 3.58
N GLN A 164 18.74 3.48 3.44
CA GLN A 164 20.01 2.77 3.59
C GLN A 164 20.83 2.82 2.29
N GLU A 165 20.14 2.67 1.16
CA GLU A 165 20.70 2.87 -0.17
C GLU A 165 19.79 3.77 -1.00
N ARG A 166 20.39 4.66 -1.80
CA ARG A 166 19.67 5.58 -2.68
C ARG A 166 20.47 5.78 -3.98
N GLY A 167 19.88 5.32 -5.07
CA GLY A 167 20.43 5.44 -6.42
C GLY A 167 19.43 6.08 -7.39
N PRO A 168 19.83 6.27 -8.65
CA PRO A 168 18.96 6.88 -9.66
C PRO A 168 17.77 6.00 -10.05
N ASP A 169 17.91 4.68 -9.96
CA ASP A 169 16.91 3.72 -10.44
C ASP A 169 16.18 3.00 -9.30
N ALA A 170 16.71 3.06 -8.07
CA ALA A 170 16.05 2.49 -6.90
C ALA A 170 16.59 3.08 -5.60
N ALA A 171 15.73 3.07 -4.56
CA ALA A 171 16.08 3.37 -3.17
C ALA A 171 15.51 2.28 -2.26
N CYS A 172 16.24 1.93 -1.20
CA CYS A 172 15.81 0.99 -0.19
C CYS A 172 16.05 1.55 1.20
N GLY A 173 15.08 1.40 2.07
CA GLY A 173 15.11 1.92 3.42
C GLY A 173 13.94 1.43 4.25
N THR A 174 13.59 2.22 5.25
CA THR A 174 12.44 1.96 6.12
C THR A 174 11.51 3.15 6.20
N ILE A 175 10.24 2.88 6.46
CA ILE A 175 9.22 3.86 6.77
C ILE A 175 8.61 3.51 8.13
N PRO A 176 8.28 4.48 8.99
CA PRO A 176 7.61 4.19 10.26
C PRO A 176 6.37 3.33 10.07
N SER A 177 6.17 2.37 10.97
CA SER A 177 4.98 1.52 10.99
C SER A 177 4.62 1.20 12.44
N PRO A 178 3.47 1.66 12.95
CA PRO A 178 3.08 1.43 14.34
C PRO A 178 2.79 -0.04 14.64
N ARG A 179 2.71 -0.88 13.60
CA ARG A 179 2.37 -2.30 13.71
C ARG A 179 3.53 -3.25 13.48
N SER A 180 4.60 -2.80 12.81
CA SER A 180 5.78 -3.63 12.45
C SER A 180 6.98 -3.29 13.32
N ARG A 181 6.86 -3.45 14.65
CA ARG A 181 7.94 -3.16 15.60
C ARG A 181 8.59 -1.78 15.41
N GLY A 182 7.83 -0.82 14.89
CA GLY A 182 8.24 0.55 14.64
C GLY A 182 8.58 0.89 13.20
N GLU A 183 8.96 -0.05 12.36
CA GLU A 183 9.37 0.20 10.98
C GLU A 183 8.90 -0.89 10.00
N CYS A 184 8.73 -0.51 8.74
CA CYS A 184 8.42 -1.37 7.61
C CYS A 184 9.46 -1.13 6.52
N ALA A 185 9.97 -2.17 5.90
CA ALA A 185 10.85 -2.01 4.75
C ALA A 185 10.10 -1.33 3.58
N PHE A 186 10.76 -0.36 2.97
CA PHE A 186 10.20 0.41 1.88
C PHE A 186 11.20 0.54 0.74
N VAL A 187 10.79 0.09 -0.44
CA VAL A 187 11.61 0.12 -1.64
C VAL A 187 10.91 0.97 -2.69
N ILE A 188 11.63 1.92 -3.25
CA ILE A 188 11.19 2.69 -4.41
C ILE A 188 12.03 2.20 -5.59
N ALA A 189 11.38 1.90 -6.70
CA ALA A 189 12.04 1.49 -7.93
C ALA A 189 11.56 2.35 -9.09
N ARG A 190 12.42 2.52 -10.10
CA ARG A 190 12.01 3.18 -11.35
C ARG A 190 10.96 2.31 -12.04
N GLY A 191 9.79 2.90 -12.26
CA GLY A 191 8.69 2.36 -13.04
C GLY A 191 8.52 3.10 -14.36
N GLU A 192 7.53 2.68 -15.12
CA GLU A 192 7.14 3.38 -16.35
C GLU A 192 6.48 4.73 -16.05
N ASP A 193 6.61 5.68 -16.99
CA ASP A 193 5.85 6.92 -17.01
C ASP A 193 4.38 6.60 -17.29
N ALA A 194 3.60 6.38 -16.24
CA ALA A 194 2.16 6.20 -16.37
C ALA A 194 1.42 7.47 -15.90
N PRO A 195 0.32 7.87 -16.54
CA PRO A 195 -0.58 8.86 -15.98
C PRO A 195 -1.09 8.34 -14.63
N GLY A 196 -1.11 9.17 -13.61
CA GLY A 196 -1.33 8.85 -12.20
C GLY A 196 -2.21 7.64 -11.92
N HIS A 197 -1.73 6.78 -11.04
CA HIS A 197 -2.42 5.56 -10.64
C HIS A 197 -3.77 5.84 -9.97
N ALA A 198 -4.67 4.87 -10.02
CA ALA A 198 -6.02 4.96 -9.45
C ALA A 198 -6.23 3.89 -8.37
N MET A 199 -7.22 4.12 -7.50
CA MET A 199 -7.57 3.20 -6.41
C MET A 199 -8.10 1.85 -6.88
N ASN A 200 -8.58 1.76 -8.15
CA ASN A 200 -9.05 0.54 -8.80
C ASN A 200 -8.04 -0.04 -9.80
N ASP A 201 -6.77 0.33 -9.73
CA ASP A 201 -5.71 -0.31 -10.50
C ASP A 201 -5.50 -1.76 -10.04
N VAL A 202 -5.12 -2.63 -10.97
CA VAL A 202 -4.96 -4.06 -10.71
C VAL A 202 -3.71 -4.32 -9.84
N GLY A 203 -3.84 -5.15 -8.84
CA GLY A 203 -2.75 -5.51 -7.94
C GLY A 203 -2.83 -4.84 -6.57
N PHE A 204 -1.92 -3.92 -6.30
CA PHE A 204 -1.84 -3.20 -5.02
C PHE A 204 -2.01 -1.69 -5.25
N PRO A 205 -3.26 -1.20 -5.35
CA PRO A 205 -3.52 0.17 -5.80
C PRO A 205 -3.10 1.25 -4.80
N SER A 206 -3.14 0.99 -3.50
CA SER A 206 -2.83 2.01 -2.49
C SER A 206 -2.10 1.45 -1.27
N MET A 207 -1.61 2.36 -0.46
CA MET A 207 -1.01 2.11 0.84
C MET A 207 -1.68 2.98 1.89
N GLY A 208 -2.12 2.36 2.99
CA GLY A 208 -2.73 3.05 4.12
C GLY A 208 -1.70 3.57 5.12
N VAL A 209 -1.83 4.82 5.51
CA VAL A 209 -0.95 5.51 6.46
C VAL A 209 -1.78 6.07 7.62
N PHE A 210 -1.41 5.77 8.86
CA PHE A 210 -2.11 6.29 10.02
C PHE A 210 -1.65 7.71 10.35
N SER A 211 -2.64 8.61 10.43
CA SER A 211 -2.49 10.02 10.74
C SER A 211 -3.07 10.33 12.11
N THR A 212 -2.42 11.18 12.87
CA THR A 212 -3.00 11.73 14.11
C THR A 212 -3.87 12.98 13.87
N SER A 213 -3.78 13.56 12.65
CA SER A 213 -4.58 14.72 12.23
C SER A 213 -4.65 14.76 10.70
N ILE A 214 -5.75 14.30 10.13
CA ILE A 214 -5.93 14.22 8.67
C ILE A 214 -5.68 15.57 8.00
N ALA A 215 -6.26 16.66 8.50
CA ALA A 215 -6.10 17.97 7.89
C ALA A 215 -4.62 18.43 7.87
N ALA A 216 -3.95 18.39 9.02
CA ALA A 216 -2.56 18.84 9.11
C ALA A 216 -1.60 17.94 8.30
N ASP A 217 -1.87 16.64 8.23
CA ASP A 217 -1.02 15.71 7.48
C ASP A 217 -1.29 15.79 5.97
N ARG A 218 -2.53 16.05 5.54
CA ARG A 218 -2.86 16.38 4.16
C ARG A 218 -2.15 17.66 3.71
N ASP A 219 -2.20 18.72 4.52
CA ASP A 219 -1.54 19.98 4.21
C ASP A 219 -0.01 19.80 4.10
N ARG A 220 0.57 18.99 4.98
CA ARG A 220 2.00 18.65 4.92
C ARG A 220 2.34 17.83 3.67
N ALA A 221 1.50 16.88 3.29
CA ALA A 221 1.68 16.12 2.05
C ALA A 221 1.64 17.03 0.82
N VAL A 222 0.71 17.98 0.78
CA VAL A 222 0.60 18.98 -0.30
C VAL A 222 1.84 19.86 -0.33
N ALA A 223 2.33 20.32 0.82
CA ALA A 223 3.57 21.09 0.90
C ALA A 223 4.78 20.29 0.38
N ALA A 224 4.82 18.96 0.64
CA ALA A 224 5.83 18.06 0.09
C ALA A 224 5.59 17.70 -1.39
N GLY A 225 4.54 18.22 -2.03
CA GLY A 225 4.25 18.10 -3.46
C GLY A 225 3.25 17.01 -3.85
N ALA A 226 2.50 16.45 -2.91
CA ALA A 226 1.38 15.58 -3.22
C ALA A 226 0.16 16.36 -3.75
N THR A 227 -0.71 15.65 -4.47
CA THR A 227 -1.99 16.17 -4.95
C THR A 227 -3.13 15.52 -4.16
N PRO A 228 -4.03 16.29 -3.52
CA PRO A 228 -5.26 15.74 -2.94
C PRO A 228 -6.13 15.13 -4.03
N LEU A 229 -6.69 13.96 -3.78
CA LEU A 229 -7.63 13.29 -4.70
C LEU A 229 -9.08 13.62 -4.38
N ALA A 230 -9.38 13.82 -3.08
CA ALA A 230 -10.71 14.17 -2.61
C ALA A 230 -10.66 15.00 -1.32
N GLU A 231 -11.79 15.60 -0.95
CA GLU A 231 -11.95 16.18 0.40
C GLU A 231 -12.03 15.06 1.44
N PRO A 232 -11.53 15.31 2.67
CA PRO A 232 -11.60 14.32 3.74
C PRO A 232 -13.05 13.94 4.08
N ILE A 233 -13.28 12.65 4.26
CA ILE A 233 -14.58 12.12 4.69
C ILE A 233 -14.48 11.47 6.08
N VAL A 234 -15.65 11.21 6.70
CA VAL A 234 -15.77 10.40 7.91
C VAL A 234 -16.75 9.28 7.64
N THR A 235 -16.29 8.04 7.73
CA THR A 235 -17.10 6.86 7.49
C THR A 235 -16.87 5.79 8.57
N ASP A 236 -17.75 4.80 8.63
CA ASP A 236 -17.61 3.67 9.54
C ASP A 236 -16.99 2.49 8.77
N VAL A 237 -15.88 1.92 9.31
CA VAL A 237 -15.17 0.79 8.74
C VAL A 237 -14.85 -0.22 9.84
N GLY A 238 -15.31 -1.46 9.73
CA GLY A 238 -15.07 -2.51 10.72
C GLY A 238 -15.57 -2.15 12.10
N GLY A 239 -16.71 -1.46 12.18
CA GLY A 239 -17.30 -0.97 13.44
C GLY A 239 -16.54 0.20 14.08
N ARG A 240 -15.64 0.85 13.36
CA ARG A 240 -14.87 2.02 13.82
C ARG A 240 -15.13 3.22 12.94
N ARG A 241 -15.38 4.36 13.57
CA ARG A 241 -15.51 5.62 12.85
C ARG A 241 -14.14 6.16 12.48
N LEU A 242 -13.86 6.24 11.19
CA LEU A 242 -12.58 6.70 10.64
C LEU A 242 -12.77 8.02 9.89
N ALA A 243 -11.81 8.92 10.04
CA ALA A 243 -11.61 10.02 9.11
C ALA A 243 -10.59 9.55 8.08
N MET A 244 -10.86 9.80 6.80
CA MET A 244 -10.06 9.35 5.67
C MET A 244 -9.79 10.52 4.73
N ALA A 245 -8.62 10.54 4.11
CA ALA A 245 -8.30 11.41 2.98
C ALA A 245 -7.42 10.64 1.99
N LEU A 246 -7.59 10.94 0.71
CA LEU A 246 -6.77 10.38 -0.35
C LEU A 246 -5.85 11.45 -0.92
N ILE A 247 -4.60 11.08 -1.10
CA ILE A 247 -3.59 11.89 -1.78
C ILE A 247 -2.91 11.05 -2.86
N ARG A 248 -2.30 11.73 -3.80
CA ARG A 248 -1.39 11.12 -4.77
C ARG A 248 -0.01 11.70 -4.54
N THR A 249 1.01 10.84 -4.39
CA THR A 249 2.40 11.26 -4.22
C THR A 249 2.92 11.99 -5.46
N ARG A 250 4.11 12.54 -5.38
CA ARG A 250 4.76 13.18 -6.54
C ARG A 250 5.00 12.21 -7.69
N GLY A 251 5.28 10.94 -7.39
CA GLY A 251 5.43 9.86 -8.36
C GLY A 251 4.12 9.29 -8.90
N GLY A 252 2.98 9.79 -8.43
CA GLY A 252 1.67 9.39 -8.93
C GLY A 252 0.99 8.26 -8.14
N ALA A 253 1.59 7.74 -7.07
CA ALA A 253 1.06 6.63 -6.28
C ALA A 253 -0.04 7.08 -5.30
N PRO A 254 -1.20 6.40 -5.22
CA PRO A 254 -2.26 6.73 -4.26
C PRO A 254 -1.89 6.34 -2.82
N VAL A 255 -2.23 7.21 -1.87
CA VAL A 255 -2.03 6.97 -0.43
C VAL A 255 -3.31 7.33 0.33
N GLU A 256 -3.72 6.43 1.20
CA GLU A 256 -4.83 6.63 2.12
C GLU A 256 -4.32 7.16 3.46
N LEU A 257 -4.78 8.34 3.86
CA LEU A 257 -4.57 8.86 5.20
C LEU A 257 -5.74 8.46 6.09
N LEU A 258 -5.46 7.75 7.17
CA LEU A 258 -6.46 7.20 8.07
C LEU A 258 -6.29 7.72 9.49
N SER A 259 -7.36 8.10 10.15
CA SER A 259 -7.37 8.50 11.56
C SER A 259 -8.65 8.02 12.24
N VAL A 260 -8.57 7.68 13.53
CA VAL A 260 -9.78 7.44 14.30
C VAL A 260 -10.51 8.76 14.50
N ALA A 261 -11.72 8.86 13.99
CA ALA A 261 -12.55 10.05 14.18
C ALA A 261 -12.94 10.17 15.65
N ARG A 262 -12.60 11.30 16.27
CA ARG A 262 -13.06 11.59 17.64
C ARG A 262 -14.55 11.86 17.61
N ASN A 263 -15.34 11.14 18.41
CA ASN A 263 -16.70 11.53 18.68
C ASN A 263 -16.68 12.95 19.25
N ARG A 264 -17.22 13.91 18.51
CA ARG A 264 -17.58 15.19 19.09
C ARG A 264 -18.73 14.88 20.07
N THR A 265 -18.43 14.57 21.33
CA THR A 265 -19.40 14.69 22.41
C THR A 265 -19.94 16.11 22.28
N ARG A 266 -21.21 16.22 21.83
CA ARG A 266 -21.97 17.48 21.99
C ARG A 266 -21.86 17.83 23.46
N ARG A 267 -21.04 18.81 23.82
CA ARG A 267 -21.27 19.57 25.05
C ARG A 267 -22.62 20.27 24.82
N MET A 268 -23.70 19.65 25.32
CA MET A 268 -24.92 20.39 25.57
C MET A 268 -24.56 21.37 26.68
N GLY A 269 -24.45 22.66 26.33
CA GLY A 269 -24.45 23.77 27.24
C GLY A 269 -25.89 24.15 27.56
#